data_e1e8b32e12e6f07f4a3560b928ef662a
#
_entry.id   e1e8b32e12e6f07f4a3560b928ef662a
#
_cell.length_a   1.000
_cell.length_b   1.000
_cell.length_c   1.000
_cell.angle_alpha   90.00
_cell.angle_beta   90.00
_cell.angle_gamma   90.00
#
_symmetry.space_group_name_H-M   'P 1'
#
loop_
_entity.id
_entity.type
_entity.pdbx_description
1 polymer ?
#
loop_
_entity_poly.entity_id
_entity_poly.type
_entity_poly.pdbx_seq_one_letter_code
_entity_poly.pdbx_strand_id
1 'polypeptide(L)'
;MRYPFIFLLVVLSPYLALADENHIDQARQTLKNYGLSECILKPFNQKSELEHDIEMSAGAYSHFGKGMHTVMENEDTHKVLHDPYKETRNYMFAASDQISANREYSDKKMIFHGCVQVYNSEAFDRFIRTQDAYIVDD
;
A
#
# COMPACT_ATOMS: atom_id res chain seq x y z
N MET A 1 -32.95 47.28 32.36
CA MET A 1 -31.76 46.43 32.39
C MET A 1 -31.79 45.51 31.18
N ARG A 2 -30.91 45.78 30.21
CA ARG A 2 -30.80 45.03 28.96
C ARG A 2 -29.57 44.14 29.10
N TYR A 3 -29.74 42.81 29.15
CA TYR A 3 -28.66 41.84 29.09
C TYR A 3 -28.25 41.59 27.64
N PRO A 4 -26.99 41.74 27.25
CA PRO A 4 -26.53 41.31 25.93
C PRO A 4 -26.36 39.77 25.95
N PHE A 5 -27.06 39.09 25.05
CA PHE A 5 -26.86 37.69 24.73
C PHE A 5 -25.50 37.56 24.00
N ILE A 6 -24.53 37.02 24.69
CA ILE A 6 -23.24 36.63 24.08
C ILE A 6 -23.49 35.31 23.36
N PHE A 7 -23.59 35.37 22.04
CA PHE A 7 -23.53 34.18 21.18
C PHE A 7 -22.09 33.62 21.19
N LEU A 8 -21.86 32.57 21.97
CA LEU A 8 -20.61 31.82 21.91
C LEU A 8 -20.62 30.97 20.63
N LEU A 9 -19.98 31.46 19.57
CA LEU A 9 -19.71 30.74 18.34
C LEU A 9 -18.70 29.63 18.65
N VAL A 10 -19.19 28.40 18.85
CA VAL A 10 -18.35 27.21 18.92
C VAL A 10 -17.89 26.92 17.50
N VAL A 11 -16.68 27.35 17.17
CA VAL A 11 -15.98 26.99 15.94
C VAL A 11 -15.51 25.53 16.14
N LEU A 12 -16.34 24.55 15.72
CA LEU A 12 -15.94 23.15 15.65
C LEU A 12 -14.81 23.05 14.63
N SER A 13 -13.63 22.74 15.11
CA SER A 13 -12.39 22.69 14.34
C SER A 13 -12.40 21.54 13.33
N PRO A 14 -12.15 21.76 12.03
CA PRO A 14 -12.02 20.72 11.02
C PRO A 14 -10.70 19.94 11.10
N TYR A 15 -9.89 20.15 12.13
CA TYR A 15 -8.54 19.57 12.22
C TYR A 15 -8.51 18.05 12.41
N LEU A 16 -9.53 17.43 13.00
CA LEU A 16 -9.59 15.99 13.21
C LEU A 16 -9.78 15.21 11.90
N ALA A 17 -10.56 15.74 10.95
CA ALA A 17 -10.80 15.09 9.66
C ALA A 17 -9.54 15.05 8.77
N LEU A 18 -8.68 16.07 8.84
CA LEU A 18 -7.44 16.14 8.06
C LEU A 18 -6.35 15.18 8.59
N ALA A 19 -6.32 14.90 9.89
CA ALA A 19 -5.37 13.97 10.49
C ALA A 19 -5.69 12.52 10.09
N ASP A 20 -6.96 12.14 10.08
CA ASP A 20 -7.44 10.82 9.68
C ASP A 20 -7.21 10.54 8.18
N GLU A 21 -7.49 11.52 7.31
CA GLU A 21 -7.23 11.39 5.87
C GLU A 21 -5.74 11.20 5.57
N ASN A 22 -4.86 11.93 6.26
CA ASN A 22 -3.40 11.79 6.09
C ASN A 22 -2.90 10.41 6.54
N HIS A 23 -3.44 9.85 7.62
CA HIS A 23 -3.12 8.50 8.10
C HIS A 23 -3.49 7.43 7.06
N ILE A 24 -4.71 7.50 6.53
CA ILE A 24 -5.19 6.57 5.50
C ILE A 24 -4.32 6.65 4.23
N ASP A 25 -4.00 7.85 3.76
CA ASP A 25 -3.17 8.03 2.57
C ASP A 25 -1.74 7.51 2.78
N GLN A 26 -1.18 7.70 3.96
CA GLN A 26 0.13 7.14 4.33
C GLN A 26 0.09 5.61 4.38
N ALA A 27 -0.97 5.02 4.93
CA ALA A 27 -1.16 3.58 4.95
C ALA A 27 -1.23 2.99 3.55
N ARG A 28 -2.06 3.59 2.66
CA ARG A 28 -2.16 3.20 1.25
C ARG A 28 -0.82 3.30 0.53
N GLN A 29 -0.10 4.41 0.73
CA GLN A 29 1.20 4.62 0.10
C GLN A 29 2.23 3.58 0.55
N THR A 30 2.26 3.27 1.85
CA THR A 30 3.16 2.25 2.41
C THR A 30 2.86 0.86 1.83
N LEU A 31 1.57 0.49 1.71
CA LEU A 31 1.17 -0.78 1.11
C LEU A 31 1.49 -0.84 -0.40
N LYS A 32 1.31 0.26 -1.13
CA LYS A 32 1.73 0.37 -2.55
C LYS A 32 3.23 0.16 -2.72
N ASN A 33 4.04 0.78 -1.85
CA ASN A 33 5.50 0.66 -1.88
C ASN A 33 5.95 -0.78 -1.60
N TYR A 34 5.29 -1.47 -0.65
CA TYR A 34 5.50 -2.90 -0.42
C TYR A 34 5.25 -3.70 -1.70
N GLY A 35 4.09 -3.50 -2.33
CA GLY A 35 3.72 -4.20 -3.56
C GLY A 35 4.72 -3.98 -4.71
N LEU A 36 5.20 -2.75 -4.88
CA LEU A 36 6.21 -2.42 -5.90
C LEU A 36 7.53 -3.15 -5.62
N SER A 37 8.01 -3.13 -4.38
CA SER A 37 9.26 -3.81 -3.99
C SER A 37 9.18 -5.31 -4.27
N GLU A 38 8.09 -5.97 -3.86
CA GLU A 38 7.87 -7.39 -4.13
C GLU A 38 7.77 -7.71 -5.62
N CYS A 39 7.11 -6.84 -6.41
CA CYS A 39 6.99 -7.00 -7.86
C CYS A 39 8.35 -7.00 -8.55
N ILE A 40 9.25 -6.11 -8.13
CA ILE A 40 10.60 -6.01 -8.69
C ILE A 40 11.44 -7.22 -8.26
N LEU A 41 11.35 -7.67 -7.01
CA LEU A 41 12.13 -8.79 -6.48
C LEU A 41 11.80 -10.15 -7.13
N LYS A 42 10.53 -10.40 -7.43
CA LYS A 42 10.04 -11.71 -7.88
C LYS A 42 10.89 -12.40 -8.96
N PRO A 43 11.36 -11.70 -10.00
CA PRO A 43 12.03 -12.34 -11.12
C PRO A 43 13.55 -12.39 -11.04
N PHE A 44 14.15 -11.76 -10.05
CA PHE A 44 15.61 -11.69 -9.92
C PHE A 44 16.11 -12.78 -8.96
N ASN A 45 16.83 -13.76 -9.51
CA ASN A 45 17.38 -14.88 -8.74
C ASN A 45 18.87 -14.67 -8.37
N GLN A 46 19.46 -13.55 -8.73
CA GLN A 46 20.88 -13.27 -8.49
C GLN A 46 21.02 -12.29 -7.34
N LYS A 47 21.72 -12.73 -6.31
CA LYS A 47 22.03 -11.87 -5.18
C LYS A 47 22.89 -10.71 -5.62
N SER A 48 22.42 -9.50 -5.38
CA SER A 48 23.11 -8.25 -5.64
C SER A 48 22.85 -7.27 -4.51
N GLU A 49 23.67 -6.22 -4.40
CA GLU A 49 23.42 -5.14 -3.43
C GLU A 49 22.08 -4.46 -3.69
N LEU A 50 21.68 -4.29 -4.96
CA LEU A 50 20.40 -3.70 -5.33
C LEU A 50 19.23 -4.61 -4.91
N GLU A 51 19.33 -5.93 -5.15
CA GLU A 51 18.31 -6.88 -4.69
C GLU A 51 18.13 -6.81 -3.18
N HIS A 52 19.26 -6.83 -2.44
CA HIS A 52 19.23 -6.74 -0.99
C HIS A 52 18.61 -5.43 -0.48
N ASP A 53 18.93 -4.29 -1.10
CA ASP A 53 18.32 -2.99 -0.75
C ASP A 53 16.80 -2.98 -0.97
N ILE A 54 16.34 -3.55 -2.08
CA ILE A 54 14.89 -3.67 -2.36
C ILE A 54 14.21 -4.63 -1.37
N GLU A 55 14.86 -5.75 -1.01
CA GLU A 55 14.36 -6.70 -0.01
C GLU A 55 14.21 -6.02 1.38
N MET A 56 15.22 -5.26 1.80
CA MET A 56 15.16 -4.46 3.02
C MET A 56 14.02 -3.42 2.98
N SER A 57 13.81 -2.81 1.83
CA SER A 57 12.71 -1.85 1.62
C SER A 57 11.35 -2.53 1.71
N ALA A 58 11.17 -3.71 1.10
CA ALA A 58 9.96 -4.50 1.22
C ALA A 58 9.68 -4.87 2.69
N GLY A 59 10.71 -5.29 3.42
CA GLY A 59 10.63 -5.54 4.86
C GLY A 59 10.20 -4.32 5.66
N ALA A 60 10.77 -3.14 5.35
CA ALA A 60 10.43 -1.89 6.01
C ALA A 60 8.97 -1.46 5.77
N TYR A 61 8.40 -1.75 4.60
CA TYR A 61 7.00 -1.45 4.28
C TYR A 61 6.00 -2.54 4.71
N SER A 62 6.46 -3.70 5.17
CA SER A 62 5.63 -4.79 5.64
C SER A 62 5.08 -4.56 7.06
N HIS A 63 4.20 -5.45 7.52
CA HIS A 63 3.68 -5.44 8.89
C HIS A 63 4.76 -5.66 9.96
N PHE A 64 5.92 -6.20 9.61
CA PHE A 64 7.08 -6.30 10.50
C PHE A 64 7.89 -5.01 10.62
N GLY A 65 7.66 -4.06 9.73
CA GLY A 65 8.34 -2.76 9.69
C GLY A 65 7.42 -1.61 10.05
N LYS A 66 7.20 -0.72 9.09
CA LYS A 66 6.34 0.48 9.21
C LYS A 66 5.01 0.34 8.47
N GLY A 67 4.63 -0.88 8.11
CA GLY A 67 3.35 -1.15 7.48
C GLY A 67 2.20 -0.85 8.44
N MET A 68 1.14 -0.24 7.91
CA MET A 68 0.02 0.27 8.69
C MET A 68 -1.25 -0.56 8.50
N HIS A 69 -1.13 -1.76 7.92
CA HIS A 69 -2.24 -2.70 7.77
C HIS A 69 -2.04 -3.90 8.67
N THR A 70 -3.13 -4.41 9.24
CA THR A 70 -3.13 -5.62 10.05
C THR A 70 -3.40 -6.86 9.21
N VAL A 71 -2.76 -7.96 9.56
CA VAL A 71 -3.09 -9.29 9.04
C VAL A 71 -4.18 -9.88 9.95
N MET A 72 -5.31 -10.26 9.35
CA MET A 72 -6.43 -10.83 10.09
C MET A 72 -6.23 -12.32 10.28
N GLU A 73 -6.27 -12.77 11.52
CA GLU A 73 -6.17 -14.18 11.89
C GLU A 73 -7.38 -14.61 12.71
N ASN A 74 -7.71 -15.89 12.63
CA ASN A 74 -8.67 -16.50 13.52
C ASN A 74 -8.02 -16.73 14.89
N GLU A 75 -8.63 -16.21 15.96
CA GLU A 75 -8.07 -16.22 17.33
C GLU A 75 -7.84 -17.64 17.88
N ASP A 76 -8.69 -18.58 17.51
CA ASP A 76 -8.61 -19.97 18.04
C ASP A 76 -7.63 -20.84 17.27
N THR A 77 -7.54 -20.66 15.96
CA THR A 77 -6.80 -21.57 15.05
C THR A 77 -5.53 -20.97 14.49
N HIS A 78 -5.28 -19.65 14.70
CA HIS A 78 -4.19 -18.87 14.10
C HIS A 78 -4.16 -18.92 12.57
N LYS A 79 -5.26 -19.31 11.96
CA LYS A 79 -5.38 -19.34 10.50
C LYS A 79 -5.52 -17.91 9.98
N VAL A 80 -4.67 -17.53 9.04
CA VAL A 80 -4.78 -16.25 8.33
C VAL A 80 -6.10 -16.23 7.55
N LEU A 81 -6.93 -15.24 7.85
CA LEU A 81 -8.22 -14.99 7.20
C LEU A 81 -8.06 -13.99 6.04
N HIS A 82 -7.26 -12.96 6.27
CA HIS A 82 -6.94 -11.95 5.27
C HIS A 82 -5.57 -11.34 5.55
N ASP A 83 -4.78 -11.17 4.49
CA ASP A 83 -3.44 -10.56 4.55
C ASP A 83 -3.30 -9.50 3.45
N PRO A 84 -3.42 -8.21 3.78
CA PRO A 84 -3.33 -7.11 2.81
C PRO A 84 -2.02 -7.10 2.02
N TYR A 85 -0.93 -7.51 2.65
CA TYR A 85 0.40 -7.57 2.01
C TYR A 85 0.47 -8.67 0.96
N LYS A 86 0.02 -9.87 1.31
CA LYS A 86 -0.05 -10.99 0.38
C LYS A 86 -0.99 -10.70 -0.80
N GLU A 87 -2.15 -10.11 -0.53
CA GLU A 87 -3.09 -9.74 -1.59
C GLU A 87 -2.50 -8.67 -2.52
N THR A 88 -1.82 -7.67 -1.97
CA THR A 88 -1.16 -6.61 -2.75
C THR A 88 -0.03 -7.17 -3.61
N ARG A 89 0.80 -8.04 -3.06
CA ARG A 89 1.85 -8.73 -3.80
C ARG A 89 1.27 -9.55 -4.95
N ASN A 90 0.23 -10.35 -4.68
CA ASN A 90 -0.41 -11.19 -5.69
C ASN A 90 -1.04 -10.36 -6.80
N TYR A 91 -1.71 -9.24 -6.45
CA TYR A 91 -2.25 -8.31 -7.43
C TYR A 91 -1.15 -7.76 -8.36
N MET A 92 -0.07 -7.25 -7.78
CA MET A 92 1.07 -6.71 -8.53
C MET A 92 1.66 -7.75 -9.49
N PHE A 93 1.82 -9.00 -9.04
CA PHE A 93 2.32 -10.08 -9.87
C PHE A 93 1.41 -10.39 -11.05
N ALA A 94 0.11 -10.59 -10.79
CA ALA A 94 -0.85 -10.91 -11.82
C ALA A 94 -1.00 -9.76 -12.84
N ALA A 95 -1.09 -8.53 -12.38
CA ALA A 95 -1.24 -7.36 -13.23
C ALA A 95 0.02 -7.08 -14.08
N SER A 96 1.21 -7.17 -13.49
CA SER A 96 2.46 -6.96 -14.22
C SER A 96 2.72 -8.03 -15.29
N ASP A 97 2.26 -9.26 -15.04
CA ASP A 97 2.34 -10.35 -16.03
C ASP A 97 1.45 -10.11 -17.25
N GLN A 98 0.36 -9.36 -17.10
CA GLN A 98 -0.53 -8.98 -18.20
C GLN A 98 0.01 -7.82 -19.04
N ILE A 99 0.91 -7.02 -18.50
CA ILE A 99 1.51 -5.92 -19.25
C ILE A 99 2.49 -6.53 -20.27
N SER A 100 2.08 -6.49 -21.53
CA SER A 100 2.96 -6.81 -22.64
C SER A 100 4.08 -5.77 -22.65
N ALA A 101 5.28 -6.16 -22.22
CA ALA A 101 6.46 -5.35 -22.48
C ALA A 101 6.52 -5.11 -24.00
N ASN A 102 6.68 -3.87 -24.41
CA ASN A 102 6.77 -3.51 -25.80
C ASN A 102 7.98 -4.26 -26.40
N ARG A 103 7.73 -5.36 -27.10
CA ARG A 103 8.75 -6.28 -27.63
C ARG A 103 9.57 -5.67 -28.78
N GLU A 104 9.26 -4.43 -29.14
CA GLU A 104 9.93 -3.70 -30.20
C GLU A 104 11.44 -3.52 -29.97
N TYR A 105 11.87 -3.53 -28.70
CA TYR A 105 13.27 -3.30 -28.32
C TYR A 105 13.98 -4.53 -27.74
N SER A 106 13.26 -5.57 -27.31
CA SER A 106 13.86 -6.75 -26.69
C SER A 106 12.90 -7.93 -26.64
N ASP A 107 13.42 -9.14 -26.89
CA ASP A 107 12.71 -10.40 -26.65
C ASP A 107 12.54 -10.71 -25.14
N LYS A 108 13.13 -9.89 -24.28
CA LYS A 108 13.07 -10.04 -22.84
C LYS A 108 11.95 -9.17 -22.24
N LYS A 109 11.22 -9.74 -21.29
CA LYS A 109 10.22 -9.02 -20.51
C LYS A 109 10.89 -7.92 -19.68
N MET A 110 10.42 -6.67 -19.81
CA MET A 110 10.87 -5.54 -19.01
C MET A 110 10.09 -5.49 -17.68
N ILE A 111 10.61 -6.17 -16.68
CA ILE A 111 9.95 -6.38 -15.38
C ILE A 111 9.72 -5.08 -14.65
N PHE A 112 10.77 -4.30 -14.46
CA PHE A 112 10.68 -3.00 -13.77
C PHE A 112 9.62 -2.10 -14.41
N HIS A 113 9.63 -2.02 -15.76
CA HIS A 113 8.62 -1.26 -16.50
C HIS A 113 7.19 -1.76 -16.19
N GLY A 114 6.97 -3.08 -16.22
CA GLY A 114 5.66 -3.67 -15.92
C GLY A 114 5.20 -3.34 -14.49
N CYS A 115 6.07 -3.48 -13.50
CA CYS A 115 5.77 -3.15 -12.11
C CYS A 115 5.42 -1.66 -11.91
N VAL A 116 6.16 -0.75 -12.55
CA VAL A 116 5.90 0.70 -12.48
C VAL A 116 4.59 1.08 -13.19
N GLN A 117 4.26 0.44 -14.32
CA GLN A 117 2.98 0.67 -15.00
C GLN A 117 1.79 0.25 -14.12
N VAL A 118 1.87 -0.90 -13.44
CA VAL A 118 0.83 -1.32 -12.48
C VAL A 118 0.75 -0.34 -11.33
N TYR A 119 1.89 0.00 -10.72
CA TYR A 119 1.97 0.91 -9.57
C TYR A 119 1.28 2.26 -9.81
N ASN A 120 1.38 2.81 -11.04
CA ASN A 120 0.79 4.08 -11.44
C ASN A 120 -0.62 3.95 -12.03
N SER A 121 -1.23 2.76 -12.01
CA SER A 121 -2.54 2.55 -12.61
C SER A 121 -3.67 2.89 -11.63
N GLU A 122 -4.75 3.48 -12.15
CA GLU A 122 -5.99 3.69 -11.38
C GLU A 122 -6.59 2.36 -10.87
N ALA A 123 -6.38 1.27 -11.58
CA ALA A 123 -6.86 -0.05 -11.19
C ALA A 123 -6.17 -0.51 -9.90
N PHE A 124 -4.87 -0.27 -9.77
CA PHE A 124 -4.12 -0.57 -8.55
C PHE A 124 -4.55 0.35 -7.40
N ASP A 125 -4.77 1.64 -7.65
CA ASP A 125 -5.27 2.56 -6.64
C ASP A 125 -6.65 2.14 -6.10
N ARG A 126 -7.55 1.69 -6.98
CA ARG A 126 -8.85 1.12 -6.56
C ARG A 126 -8.67 -0.15 -5.74
N PHE A 127 -7.77 -1.04 -6.14
CA PHE A 127 -7.47 -2.26 -5.37
C PHE A 127 -6.93 -1.91 -3.97
N ILE A 128 -5.97 -1.00 -3.86
CA ILE A 128 -5.39 -0.56 -2.57
C ILE A 128 -6.50 -0.05 -1.62
N ARG A 129 -7.45 0.73 -2.13
CA ARG A 129 -8.59 1.22 -1.32
C ARG A 129 -9.48 0.10 -0.78
N THR A 130 -9.50 -1.07 -1.40
CA THR A 130 -10.22 -2.23 -0.84
C THR A 130 -9.56 -2.77 0.42
N GLN A 131 -8.32 -2.39 0.69
CA GLN A 131 -7.55 -2.80 1.86
C GLN A 131 -7.71 -1.83 3.04
N ASP A 132 -8.41 -0.71 2.88
CA ASP A 132 -8.58 0.32 3.92
C ASP A 132 -9.21 -0.22 5.20
N ALA A 133 -10.10 -1.22 5.09
CA ALA A 133 -10.75 -1.87 6.23
C ALA A 133 -9.76 -2.57 7.20
N TYR A 134 -8.51 -2.72 6.79
CA TYR A 134 -7.46 -3.38 7.56
C TYR A 134 -6.38 -2.41 8.03
N ILE A 135 -6.57 -1.10 7.86
CA ILE A 135 -5.67 -0.08 8.38
C ILE A 135 -5.77 -0.08 9.90
N VAL A 136 -4.62 -0.06 10.58
CA VAL A 136 -4.54 0.03 12.04
C VAL A 136 -4.85 1.46 12.46
N ASP A 137 -5.77 1.61 13.41
CA ASP A 137 -6.04 2.91 14.03
C ASP A 137 -4.81 3.37 14.85
N ASP A 138 -4.55 4.68 14.86
CA ASP A 138 -3.48 5.31 15.64
C ASP A 138 -3.73 5.22 17.15
#